data_30fb5c5a5a26260005374a040698870c
#
_entry.id   30fb5c5a5a26260005374a040698870c
#
_cell.length_a   1.000
_cell.length_b   1.000
_cell.length_c   1.000
_cell.angle_alpha   90.00
_cell.angle_beta   90.00
_cell.angle_gamma   90.00
#
_symmetry.space_group_name_H-M   'P 1'
#
loop_
_entity.id
_entity.type
_entity.pdbx_description
1 polymer ?
#
loop_
_entity_poly.entity_id
_entity_poly.type
_entity_poly.pdbx_seq_one_letter_code
_entity_poly.pdbx_strand_id
1 'polypeptide(L)'
;KTSVMQPLFIAGPCVIESAELLANVATTISDINKRLGTDIIFKASFDKANRTSIHSFRGPGLEKGLQMLADIKQQFGLKILTDIHESCQAEAVGQVVDVIQIPAFLCRQTDLLVSAAKTGCTVNIKKAQFLSGKDMVYPVEKAREAGAKDVWLTERGNMYGYNNLVVDFRNISDMLEITPRVVMDCTH
;
A
#
# COMPACT_ATOMS: atom_id res chain seq x y z
N LYS A 1 12.87 -29.10 -2.62
CA LYS A 1 11.74 -28.67 -1.76
C LYS A 1 11.34 -27.28 -2.23
N THR A 2 10.29 -27.18 -3.02
CA THR A 2 9.67 -25.91 -3.39
C THR A 2 9.10 -25.31 -2.11
N SER A 3 9.73 -24.25 -1.61
CA SER A 3 9.17 -23.44 -0.52
C SER A 3 7.84 -22.87 -1.02
N VAL A 4 6.73 -23.37 -0.52
CA VAL A 4 5.42 -22.76 -0.75
C VAL A 4 5.47 -21.40 -0.08
N MET A 5 5.48 -20.36 -0.90
CA MET A 5 5.45 -18.99 -0.39
C MET A 5 4.14 -18.79 0.39
N GLN A 6 4.25 -18.42 1.65
CA GLN A 6 3.07 -18.13 2.47
C GLN A 6 2.31 -16.93 1.86
N PRO A 7 0.98 -17.01 1.75
CA PRO A 7 0.20 -15.90 1.22
C PRO A 7 0.35 -14.66 2.12
N LEU A 8 0.54 -13.50 1.49
CA LEU A 8 0.56 -12.21 2.16
C LEU A 8 -0.85 -11.65 2.20
N PHE A 9 -1.27 -11.21 3.37
CA PHE A 9 -2.51 -10.49 3.53
C PHE A 9 -2.24 -9.05 4.00
N ILE A 10 -3.00 -8.11 3.46
CA ILE A 10 -3.01 -6.71 3.87
C ILE A 10 -4.46 -6.37 4.19
N ALA A 11 -4.74 -5.93 5.41
CA ALA A 11 -6.09 -5.61 5.86
C ALA A 11 -6.08 -4.42 6.81
N GLY A 12 -7.20 -3.69 6.85
CA GLY A 12 -7.36 -2.54 7.74
C GLY A 12 -8.59 -1.71 7.40
N PRO A 13 -8.85 -0.62 8.13
CA PRO A 13 -10.07 0.17 7.99
C PRO A 13 -10.07 1.12 6.78
N CYS A 14 -9.14 0.99 5.85
CA CYS A 14 -8.96 1.83 4.69
C CYS A 14 -8.49 3.27 5.00
N VAL A 15 -9.20 4.01 5.84
CA VAL A 15 -8.84 5.36 6.32
C VAL A 15 -8.90 5.39 7.85
N ILE A 16 -8.04 6.20 8.46
CA ILE A 16 -8.05 6.43 9.90
C ILE A 16 -9.24 7.34 10.24
N GLU A 17 -10.26 6.77 10.88
CA GLU A 17 -11.42 7.53 11.35
C GLU A 17 -11.29 7.90 12.83
N SER A 18 -10.89 6.95 13.67
CA SER A 18 -10.66 7.16 15.10
C SER A 18 -9.63 6.18 15.66
N ALA A 19 -9.03 6.53 16.80
CA ALA A 19 -8.12 5.62 17.51
C ALA A 19 -8.83 4.34 17.99
N GLU A 20 -10.07 4.46 18.42
CA GLU A 20 -10.89 3.33 18.85
C GLU A 20 -11.12 2.34 17.71
N LEU A 21 -11.51 2.82 16.52
CA LEU A 21 -11.69 1.96 15.34
C LEU A 21 -10.40 1.26 14.97
N LEU A 22 -9.25 1.98 14.95
CA LEU A 22 -7.96 1.38 14.67
C LEU A 22 -7.62 0.25 15.66
N ALA A 23 -7.79 0.50 16.96
CA ALA A 23 -7.51 -0.47 18.00
C ALA A 23 -8.41 -1.72 17.87
N ASN A 24 -9.70 -1.56 17.59
CA ASN A 24 -10.63 -2.66 17.39
C ASN A 24 -10.24 -3.54 16.18
N VAL A 25 -9.90 -2.90 15.06
CA VAL A 25 -9.44 -3.62 13.85
C VAL A 25 -8.09 -4.30 14.10
N ALA A 26 -7.14 -3.62 14.77
CA ALA A 26 -5.83 -4.18 15.09
C ALA A 26 -5.94 -5.39 16.05
N THR A 27 -6.84 -5.32 17.03
CA THR A 27 -7.14 -6.45 17.93
C THR A 27 -7.61 -7.66 17.11
N THR A 28 -8.56 -7.45 16.22
CA THR A 28 -9.09 -8.52 15.36
C THR A 28 -7.99 -9.14 14.48
N ILE A 29 -7.17 -8.31 13.86
CA ILE A 29 -6.05 -8.77 13.01
C ILE A 29 -5.03 -9.53 13.84
N SER A 30 -4.67 -9.03 15.03
CA SER A 30 -3.73 -9.70 15.93
C SER A 30 -4.25 -11.09 16.37
N ASP A 31 -5.54 -11.20 16.67
CA ASP A 31 -6.16 -12.47 17.06
C ASP A 31 -6.20 -13.46 15.89
N ILE A 32 -6.47 -13.00 14.67
CA ILE A 32 -6.39 -13.83 13.46
C ILE A 32 -4.96 -14.33 13.26
N ASN A 33 -3.96 -13.45 13.35
CA ASN A 33 -2.56 -13.80 13.20
C ASN A 33 -2.13 -14.89 14.20
N LYS A 34 -2.51 -14.72 15.48
CA LYS A 34 -2.21 -15.73 16.53
C LYS A 34 -2.90 -17.07 16.27
N ARG A 35 -4.18 -17.03 15.87
CA ARG A 35 -4.98 -18.25 15.69
C ARG A 35 -4.61 -19.03 14.44
N LEU A 36 -4.26 -18.35 13.35
CA LEU A 36 -4.01 -18.97 12.04
C LEU A 36 -2.52 -19.03 11.68
N GLY A 37 -1.63 -18.46 12.49
CA GLY A 37 -0.20 -18.39 12.18
C GLY A 37 0.10 -17.51 10.96
N THR A 38 -0.70 -16.48 10.72
CA THR A 38 -0.53 -15.54 9.62
C THR A 38 0.26 -14.30 10.06
N ASP A 39 0.73 -13.51 9.09
CA ASP A 39 1.41 -12.23 9.31
C ASP A 39 0.71 -11.15 8.47
N ILE A 40 -0.54 -10.82 8.86
CA ILE A 40 -1.35 -9.81 8.17
C ILE A 40 -0.76 -8.44 8.45
N ILE A 41 -0.47 -7.67 7.38
CA ILE A 41 -0.02 -6.29 7.46
C ILE A 41 -1.24 -5.39 7.70
N PHE A 42 -1.17 -4.57 8.76
CA PHE A 42 -2.21 -3.58 9.06
C PHE A 42 -2.10 -2.38 8.12
N LYS A 43 -3.20 -2.04 7.44
CA LYS A 43 -3.23 -0.93 6.49
C LYS A 43 -4.28 0.10 6.86
N ALA A 44 -3.87 1.36 6.95
CA ALA A 44 -4.78 2.50 6.98
C ALA A 44 -4.12 3.74 6.36
N SER A 45 -4.91 4.57 5.69
CA SER A 45 -4.46 5.85 5.14
C SER A 45 -4.68 6.98 6.16
N PHE A 46 -3.70 7.84 6.33
CA PHE A 46 -3.83 9.07 7.14
C PHE A 46 -4.52 10.20 6.36
N ASP A 47 -4.55 10.11 5.03
CA ASP A 47 -5.25 11.03 4.15
C ASP A 47 -5.79 10.31 2.91
N LYS A 48 -7.00 10.67 2.49
CA LYS A 48 -7.61 10.27 1.23
C LYS A 48 -7.61 11.48 0.29
N ALA A 49 -6.44 11.76 -0.32
CA ALA A 49 -6.19 12.98 -1.08
C ALA A 49 -7.01 13.11 -2.37
N ASN A 50 -7.57 12.02 -2.89
CA ASN A 50 -8.28 11.99 -4.18
C ASN A 50 -9.80 11.79 -4.08
N ARG A 51 -10.41 12.20 -2.97
CA ARG A 51 -11.87 12.17 -2.83
C ARG A 51 -12.56 13.01 -3.91
N THR A 52 -13.73 12.56 -4.38
CA THR A 52 -14.52 13.27 -5.40
C THR A 52 -15.13 14.57 -4.89
N SER A 53 -15.49 14.64 -3.62
CA SER A 53 -16.03 15.86 -3.00
C SER A 53 -15.02 16.47 -2.04
N ILE A 54 -14.89 17.80 -2.09
CA ILE A 54 -14.07 18.55 -1.14
C ILE A 54 -14.58 18.45 0.30
N HIS A 55 -15.84 18.10 0.50
CA HIS A 55 -16.46 17.93 1.81
C HIS A 55 -16.33 16.52 2.37
N SER A 56 -15.78 15.56 1.60
CA SER A 56 -15.59 14.20 2.06
C SER A 56 -14.55 14.13 3.17
N PHE A 57 -14.79 13.24 4.14
CA PHE A 57 -13.80 12.96 5.18
C PHE A 57 -12.53 12.37 4.57
N ARG A 58 -11.40 12.97 4.88
CA ARG A 58 -10.09 12.60 4.31
C ARG A 58 -9.21 11.82 5.27
N GLY A 59 -9.42 11.95 6.56
CA GLY A 59 -8.56 11.37 7.60
C GLY A 59 -8.01 12.44 8.55
N PRO A 60 -7.18 12.03 9.53
CA PRO A 60 -6.64 12.94 10.55
C PRO A 60 -5.46 13.81 10.10
N GLY A 61 -4.92 13.56 8.89
CA GLY A 61 -3.70 14.18 8.41
C GLY A 61 -2.41 13.46 8.83
N LEU A 62 -1.27 13.97 8.34
CA LEU A 62 0.02 13.27 8.44
C LEU A 62 0.46 13.05 9.90
N GLU A 63 0.64 14.12 10.68
CA GLU A 63 1.23 14.02 12.02
C GLU A 63 0.41 13.14 12.96
N LYS A 64 -0.90 13.46 13.07
CA LYS A 64 -1.80 12.70 13.93
C LYS A 64 -1.99 11.27 13.44
N GLY A 65 -2.08 11.09 12.13
CA GLY A 65 -2.22 9.76 11.53
C GLY A 65 -1.00 8.89 11.77
N LEU A 66 0.21 9.41 11.62
CA LEU A 66 1.45 8.68 11.90
C LEU A 66 1.59 8.31 13.37
N GLN A 67 1.23 9.21 14.29
CA GLN A 67 1.23 8.88 15.71
C GLN A 67 0.28 7.71 16.00
N MET A 68 -0.94 7.74 15.47
CA MET A 68 -1.92 6.66 15.65
C MET A 68 -1.42 5.33 15.05
N LEU A 69 -0.75 5.34 13.91
CA LEU A 69 -0.16 4.14 13.32
C LEU A 69 1.03 3.61 14.12
N ALA A 70 1.86 4.50 14.67
CA ALA A 70 2.96 4.14 15.57
C ALA A 70 2.44 3.47 16.85
N ASP A 71 1.35 3.99 17.43
CA ASP A 71 0.70 3.42 18.60
C ASP A 71 0.17 2.00 18.32
N ILE A 72 -0.46 1.78 17.16
CA ILE A 72 -0.91 0.44 16.73
C ILE A 72 0.29 -0.51 16.58
N LYS A 73 1.36 -0.06 15.93
CA LYS A 73 2.58 -0.87 15.78
C LYS A 73 3.16 -1.27 17.12
N GLN A 74 3.29 -0.33 18.04
CA GLN A 74 3.84 -0.58 19.36
C GLN A 74 2.96 -1.49 20.21
N GLN A 75 1.66 -1.25 20.21
CA GLN A 75 0.72 -1.98 21.06
C GLN A 75 0.47 -3.42 20.59
N PHE A 76 0.38 -3.65 19.27
CA PHE A 76 -0.03 -4.93 18.70
C PHE A 76 1.11 -5.70 18.02
N GLY A 77 2.28 -5.08 17.81
CA GLY A 77 3.41 -5.70 17.11
C GLY A 77 3.14 -5.99 15.63
N LEU A 78 2.19 -5.29 15.02
CA LEU A 78 1.82 -5.47 13.61
C LEU A 78 2.75 -4.71 12.68
N LYS A 79 3.04 -5.27 11.52
CA LYS A 79 3.61 -4.50 10.40
C LYS A 79 2.57 -3.53 9.86
N ILE A 80 3.01 -2.35 9.49
CA ILE A 80 2.15 -1.26 9.06
C ILE A 80 2.39 -0.90 7.60
N LEU A 81 1.31 -0.69 6.86
CA LEU A 81 1.31 -0.12 5.52
C LEU A 81 0.46 1.15 5.51
N THR A 82 0.98 2.21 4.93
CA THR A 82 0.19 3.42 4.59
C THR A 82 0.61 3.97 3.24
N ASP A 83 -0.21 4.80 2.65
CA ASP A 83 0.06 5.47 1.38
C ASP A 83 0.55 6.91 1.57
N ILE A 84 1.36 7.39 0.63
CA ILE A 84 1.81 8.78 0.54
C ILE A 84 1.30 9.41 -0.75
N HIS A 85 1.14 10.74 -0.75
CA HIS A 85 0.63 11.49 -1.89
C HIS A 85 1.58 12.57 -2.37
N GLU A 86 2.50 12.99 -1.50
CA GLU A 86 3.52 14.00 -1.78
C GLU A 86 4.90 13.52 -1.33
N SER A 87 5.94 13.91 -2.06
CA SER A 87 7.32 13.47 -1.79
C SER A 87 7.81 13.87 -0.40
N CYS A 88 7.38 15.02 0.11
CA CYS A 88 7.75 15.50 1.45
C CYS A 88 7.22 14.64 2.59
N GLN A 89 6.21 13.80 2.35
CA GLN A 89 5.66 12.91 3.37
C GLN A 89 6.52 11.66 3.60
N ALA A 90 7.33 11.27 2.61
CA ALA A 90 7.99 9.97 2.60
C ALA A 90 8.92 9.75 3.80
N GLU A 91 9.73 10.74 4.16
CA GLU A 91 10.71 10.63 5.25
C GLU A 91 10.01 10.36 6.59
N ALA A 92 9.02 11.17 6.94
CA ALA A 92 8.27 11.01 8.18
C ALA A 92 7.51 9.67 8.23
N VAL A 93 6.88 9.29 7.11
CA VAL A 93 6.16 8.00 6.98
C VAL A 93 7.13 6.83 7.13
N GLY A 94 8.30 6.89 6.51
CA GLY A 94 9.32 5.84 6.57
C GLY A 94 9.87 5.55 7.97
N GLN A 95 9.75 6.49 8.92
CA GLN A 95 10.15 6.26 10.32
C GLN A 95 9.14 5.38 11.08
N VAL A 96 7.92 5.26 10.59
CA VAL A 96 6.83 4.57 11.30
C VAL A 96 6.46 3.25 10.65
N VAL A 97 6.34 3.23 9.30
CA VAL A 97 5.76 2.09 8.60
C VAL A 97 6.79 1.13 8.03
N ASP A 98 6.35 -0.07 7.70
CA ASP A 98 7.18 -1.12 7.08
C ASP A 98 7.02 -1.11 5.55
N VAL A 99 5.86 -0.69 5.08
CA VAL A 99 5.54 -0.62 3.65
C VAL A 99 4.92 0.73 3.31
N ILE A 100 5.51 1.42 2.33
CA ILE A 100 4.96 2.65 1.75
C ILE A 100 4.23 2.30 0.46
N GLN A 101 2.95 2.68 0.37
CA GLN A 101 2.17 2.50 -0.83
C GLN A 101 2.14 3.76 -1.68
N ILE A 102 2.33 3.58 -2.99
CA ILE A 102 2.13 4.62 -4.00
C ILE A 102 0.74 4.42 -4.60
N PRO A 103 -0.17 5.41 -4.51
CA PRO A 103 -1.50 5.35 -5.09
C PRO A 103 -1.48 5.15 -6.62
N ALA A 104 -2.52 4.50 -7.14
CA ALA A 104 -2.59 4.15 -8.56
C ALA A 104 -2.46 5.37 -9.49
N PHE A 105 -3.15 6.46 -9.18
CA PHE A 105 -3.06 7.68 -10.01
C PHE A 105 -1.67 8.33 -10.01
N LEU A 106 -0.85 8.03 -9.01
CA LEU A 106 0.47 8.63 -8.81
C LEU A 106 1.62 7.67 -9.15
N CYS A 107 1.33 6.50 -9.69
CA CYS A 107 2.34 5.45 -9.90
C CYS A 107 3.45 5.82 -10.88
N ARG A 108 3.27 6.86 -11.71
CA ARG A 108 4.27 7.38 -12.64
C ARG A 108 5.06 8.57 -12.13
N GLN A 109 4.71 9.14 -10.97
CA GLN A 109 5.33 10.34 -10.42
C GLN A 109 6.75 10.03 -9.91
N THR A 110 7.75 10.48 -10.66
CA THR A 110 9.17 10.14 -10.42
C THR A 110 9.62 10.55 -9.03
N ASP A 111 9.37 11.80 -8.62
CA ASP A 111 9.85 12.31 -7.33
C ASP A 111 9.20 11.57 -6.15
N LEU A 112 7.93 11.16 -6.29
CA LEU A 112 7.23 10.38 -5.28
C LEU A 112 7.85 8.99 -5.13
N LEU A 113 8.12 8.31 -6.25
CA LEU A 113 8.78 6.99 -6.25
C LEU A 113 10.19 7.05 -5.66
N VAL A 114 10.97 8.07 -6.05
CA VAL A 114 12.33 8.28 -5.55
C VAL A 114 12.34 8.56 -4.05
N SER A 115 11.43 9.41 -3.57
CA SER A 115 11.34 9.72 -2.13
C SER A 115 10.93 8.50 -1.31
N ALA A 116 9.98 7.70 -1.77
CA ALA A 116 9.59 6.45 -1.13
C ALA A 116 10.76 5.45 -1.09
N ALA A 117 11.46 5.26 -2.21
CA ALA A 117 12.61 4.36 -2.31
C ALA A 117 13.74 4.69 -1.32
N LYS A 118 14.01 5.97 -1.11
CA LYS A 118 15.06 6.46 -0.20
C LYS A 118 14.78 6.19 1.28
N THR A 119 13.56 5.88 1.66
CA THR A 119 13.21 5.58 3.06
C THR A 119 13.78 4.24 3.55
N GLY A 120 14.08 3.32 2.64
CA GLY A 120 14.48 1.95 2.95
C GLY A 120 13.31 1.00 3.26
N CYS A 121 12.07 1.49 3.30
CA CYS A 121 10.87 0.67 3.42
C CYS A 121 10.61 -0.14 2.14
N THR A 122 9.80 -1.20 2.25
CA THR A 122 9.21 -1.82 1.06
C THR A 122 8.30 -0.81 0.35
N VAL A 123 8.42 -0.71 -0.98
CA VAL A 123 7.58 0.17 -1.79
C VAL A 123 6.55 -0.66 -2.54
N ASN A 124 5.27 -0.47 -2.21
CA ASN A 124 4.15 -1.10 -2.90
C ASN A 124 3.52 -0.12 -3.89
N ILE A 125 3.62 -0.40 -5.19
CA ILE A 125 3.13 0.49 -6.24
C ILE A 125 1.82 -0.06 -6.80
N LYS A 126 0.73 0.68 -6.64
CA LYS A 126 -0.56 0.31 -7.25
C LYS A 126 -0.54 0.61 -8.74
N LYS A 127 -0.86 -0.39 -9.55
CA LYS A 127 -0.99 -0.21 -10.99
C LYS A 127 -2.13 0.77 -11.29
N ALA A 128 -1.86 1.78 -12.12
CA ALA A 128 -2.91 2.68 -12.59
C ALA A 128 -3.91 1.93 -13.48
N GLN A 129 -5.16 2.40 -13.47
CA GLN A 129 -6.24 1.82 -14.26
C GLN A 129 -6.04 1.93 -15.78
N PHE A 130 -5.18 2.85 -16.22
CA PHE A 130 -4.87 3.10 -17.62
C PHE A 130 -3.58 2.41 -18.10
N LEU A 131 -2.91 1.64 -17.23
CA LEU A 131 -1.68 0.92 -17.56
C LEU A 131 -1.91 -0.58 -17.63
N SER A 132 -1.15 -1.24 -18.51
CA SER A 132 -1.02 -2.71 -18.51
C SER A 132 -0.09 -3.18 -17.38
N GLY A 133 -0.11 -4.49 -17.09
CA GLY A 133 0.85 -5.09 -16.17
C GLY A 133 2.31 -4.89 -16.60
N LYS A 134 2.58 -4.96 -17.91
CA LYS A 134 3.92 -4.77 -18.49
C LYS A 134 4.46 -3.35 -18.33
N ASP A 135 3.59 -2.35 -18.38
CA ASP A 135 4.00 -0.95 -18.19
C ASP A 135 4.53 -0.68 -16.78
N MET A 136 4.23 -1.54 -15.82
CA MET A 136 4.70 -1.39 -14.45
C MET A 136 6.20 -1.62 -14.27
N VAL A 137 6.91 -2.07 -15.30
CA VAL A 137 8.37 -2.12 -15.32
C VAL A 137 8.97 -0.74 -15.08
N TYR A 138 8.43 0.31 -15.68
CA TYR A 138 8.99 1.66 -15.59
C TYR A 138 8.96 2.27 -14.18
N PRO A 139 7.83 2.26 -13.44
CA PRO A 139 7.85 2.73 -12.05
C PRO A 139 8.70 1.86 -11.13
N VAL A 140 8.80 0.55 -11.38
CA VAL A 140 9.68 -0.34 -10.61
C VAL A 140 11.14 0.00 -10.84
N GLU A 141 11.55 0.23 -12.09
CA GLU A 141 12.92 0.64 -12.42
C GLU A 141 13.30 1.95 -11.73
N LYS A 142 12.43 2.97 -11.78
CA LYS A 142 12.64 4.24 -11.05
C LYS A 142 12.87 4.02 -9.54
N ALA A 143 12.06 3.18 -8.92
CA ALA A 143 12.20 2.88 -7.51
C ALA A 143 13.51 2.13 -7.20
N ARG A 144 13.87 1.14 -8.02
CA ARG A 144 15.12 0.36 -7.88
C ARG A 144 16.36 1.23 -8.09
N GLU A 145 16.40 2.04 -9.13
CA GLU A 145 17.50 2.97 -9.40
C GLU A 145 17.67 4.00 -8.28
N ALA A 146 16.57 4.38 -7.61
CA ALA A 146 16.60 5.24 -6.43
C ALA A 146 16.98 4.52 -5.13
N GLY A 147 17.22 3.20 -5.17
CA GLY A 147 17.72 2.42 -4.05
C GLY A 147 16.70 1.58 -3.31
N ALA A 148 15.47 1.42 -3.82
CA ALA A 148 14.48 0.51 -3.22
C ALA A 148 14.99 -0.93 -3.25
N LYS A 149 15.02 -1.58 -2.08
CA LYS A 149 15.49 -2.96 -1.93
C LYS A 149 14.40 -3.98 -2.22
N ASP A 150 13.15 -3.63 -1.91
CA ASP A 150 11.98 -4.48 -2.11
C ASP A 150 10.85 -3.65 -2.70
N VAL A 151 10.34 -4.07 -3.86
CA VAL A 151 9.25 -3.42 -4.57
C VAL A 151 8.16 -4.42 -4.85
N TRP A 152 6.94 -4.11 -4.45
CA TRP A 152 5.74 -4.86 -4.75
C TRP A 152 4.87 -4.11 -5.74
N LEU A 153 4.06 -4.86 -6.47
CA LEU A 153 3.05 -4.31 -7.36
C LEU A 153 1.67 -4.73 -6.91
N THR A 154 0.68 -3.85 -7.06
CA THR A 154 -0.71 -4.15 -6.73
C THR A 154 -1.60 -4.01 -7.96
N GLU A 155 -2.27 -5.09 -8.33
CA GLU A 155 -3.35 -5.10 -9.33
C GLU A 155 -4.63 -4.55 -8.69
N ARG A 156 -5.34 -3.67 -9.41
CA ARG A 156 -6.58 -3.06 -8.95
C ARG A 156 -7.62 -2.83 -10.06
N GLY A 157 -7.40 -3.44 -11.20
CA GLY A 157 -8.26 -3.32 -12.37
C GLY A 157 -7.82 -2.25 -13.36
N ASN A 158 -8.36 -2.37 -14.56
CA ASN A 158 -8.22 -1.43 -15.67
C ASN A 158 -9.55 -0.75 -15.96
N MET A 159 -9.48 0.51 -16.36
CA MET A 159 -10.64 1.25 -16.85
C MET A 159 -11.11 0.67 -18.18
N TYR A 160 -12.42 0.41 -18.27
CA TYR A 160 -13.06 -0.08 -19.47
C TYR A 160 -14.32 0.76 -19.76
N GLY A 161 -14.25 1.59 -20.80
CA GLY A 161 -15.29 2.58 -21.04
C GLY A 161 -15.40 3.60 -19.90
N TYR A 162 -16.62 4.05 -19.61
CA TYR A 162 -16.89 5.03 -18.55
C TYR A 162 -17.33 4.31 -17.27
N ASN A 163 -16.61 4.61 -16.15
CA ASN A 163 -16.97 4.17 -14.79
C ASN A 163 -16.99 2.63 -14.55
N ASN A 164 -16.45 1.85 -15.49
CA ASN A 164 -16.32 0.41 -15.33
C ASN A 164 -14.84 0.04 -15.10
N LEU A 165 -14.62 -0.93 -14.22
CA LEU A 165 -13.32 -1.53 -13.99
C LEU A 165 -13.38 -3.02 -14.33
N VAL A 166 -12.35 -3.51 -15.00
CA VAL A 166 -12.17 -4.92 -15.34
C VAL A 166 -10.83 -5.37 -14.80
N VAL A 167 -10.80 -6.48 -14.08
CA VAL A 167 -9.55 -7.12 -13.68
C VAL A 167 -9.14 -8.09 -14.79
N ASP A 168 -8.01 -7.77 -15.41
CA ASP A 168 -7.34 -8.71 -16.32
C ASP A 168 -6.29 -9.48 -15.53
N PHE A 169 -6.58 -10.73 -15.17
CA PHE A 169 -5.67 -11.56 -14.38
C PHE A 169 -4.33 -11.86 -15.08
N ARG A 170 -4.23 -11.65 -16.40
CA ARG A 170 -2.94 -11.76 -17.13
C ARG A 170 -1.94 -10.71 -16.65
N ASN A 171 -2.42 -9.54 -16.19
CA ASN A 171 -1.55 -8.53 -15.59
C ASN A 171 -0.78 -9.05 -14.38
N ILE A 172 -1.36 -9.97 -13.60
CA ILE A 172 -0.68 -10.56 -12.43
C ILE A 172 0.55 -11.36 -12.91
N SER A 173 0.41 -12.16 -13.95
CA SER A 173 1.52 -12.90 -14.55
C SER A 173 2.59 -11.96 -15.08
N ASP A 174 2.19 -10.93 -15.86
CA ASP A 174 3.10 -9.94 -16.42
C ASP A 174 3.88 -9.20 -15.31
N MET A 175 3.20 -8.83 -14.22
CA MET A 175 3.84 -8.14 -13.10
C MET A 175 4.75 -9.04 -12.24
N LEU A 176 4.46 -10.36 -12.19
CA LEU A 176 5.34 -11.32 -11.50
C LEU A 176 6.66 -11.55 -12.25
N GLU A 177 6.74 -11.24 -13.55
CA GLU A 177 8.00 -11.20 -14.28
C GLU A 177 8.87 -9.98 -13.90
N ILE A 178 8.26 -8.91 -13.38
CA ILE A 178 8.95 -7.66 -13.02
C ILE A 178 9.39 -7.68 -11.56
N THR A 179 8.56 -8.20 -10.66
CA THR A 179 8.79 -8.22 -9.21
C THR A 179 8.33 -9.54 -8.59
N PRO A 180 9.01 -10.03 -7.55
CA PRO A 180 8.68 -11.33 -6.95
C PRO A 180 7.34 -11.33 -6.19
N ARG A 181 6.70 -10.17 -5.99
CA ARG A 181 5.47 -10.06 -5.22
C ARG A 181 4.44 -9.16 -5.87
N VAL A 182 3.29 -9.74 -6.14
CA VAL A 182 2.12 -9.03 -6.65
C VAL A 182 0.96 -9.20 -5.67
N VAL A 183 0.32 -8.10 -5.33
CA VAL A 183 -0.86 -8.02 -4.46
C VAL A 183 -2.09 -7.82 -5.34
N MET A 184 -3.18 -8.50 -5.01
CA MET A 184 -4.49 -8.27 -5.60
C MET A 184 -5.34 -7.44 -4.65
N ASP A 185 -5.72 -6.23 -5.07
CA ASP A 185 -6.67 -5.40 -4.32
C ASP A 185 -8.10 -5.85 -4.64
N CYS A 186 -8.74 -6.49 -3.67
CA CYS A 186 -10.08 -7.05 -3.83
C CYS A 186 -11.21 -6.09 -3.40
N THR A 187 -10.87 -4.89 -2.95
CA THR A 187 -11.84 -3.96 -2.32
C THR A 187 -12.04 -2.65 -3.07
N HIS A 188 -11.14 -2.31 -3.94
CA HIS A 188 -11.15 -1.09 -4.72
C HIS A 188 -11.16 -1.40 -6.23
#